data_15b6c0e1df18fd22dbf67749a023b507
#
_entry.id   15b6c0e1df18fd22dbf67749a023b507
#
_cell.length_a   1.000
_cell.length_b   1.000
_cell.length_c   1.000
_cell.angle_alpha   90.00
_cell.angle_beta   90.00
_cell.angle_gamma   90.00
#
_symmetry.space_group_name_H-M   'P 1'
#
loop_
_entity.id
_entity.type
_entity.pdbx_description
1 polymer ?
#
loop_
_entity_poly.entity_id
_entity_poly.type
_entity_poly.pdbx_seq_one_letter_code
_entity_poly.pdbx_strand_id
1 'polypeptide(L)'
;LDVNELPADAQNKLPILSTLDFIENGQNVILSGNCGTGKTHIAIGLGIKACLSGYKVFFATVPLFITQLKELRSTKSLRSFQSKLEKYDLVILDEFGYISSDKEGAELLFTNLSIRTGRKSTIITTNLSFDRWGEVFTDPVMAAAMTDRITYKSYMVDMNGESYRMKETKKWLKES
;
A
#
# COMPACT_ATOMS: atom_id res chain seq x y z
N LEU A 1 -14.76 -8.70 7.47
CA LEU A 1 -13.78 -8.13 8.39
C LEU A 1 -14.48 -7.73 9.69
N ASP A 2 -14.12 -8.36 10.79
CA ASP A 2 -14.58 -7.90 12.10
C ASP A 2 -13.69 -6.75 12.57
N VAL A 3 -14.26 -5.56 12.69
CA VAL A 3 -13.52 -4.34 13.08
C VAL A 3 -12.93 -4.46 14.49
N ASN A 4 -13.60 -5.19 15.37
CA ASN A 4 -13.14 -5.38 16.77
C ASN A 4 -11.86 -6.22 16.88
N GLU A 5 -11.55 -6.99 15.85
CA GLU A 5 -10.32 -7.78 15.75
C GLU A 5 -9.13 -7.03 15.19
N LEU A 6 -9.34 -5.79 14.72
CA LEU A 6 -8.26 -4.95 14.20
C LEU A 6 -7.42 -4.34 15.34
N PRO A 7 -6.15 -3.99 15.07
CA PRO A 7 -5.36 -3.18 16.00
C PRO A 7 -6.07 -1.86 16.34
N ALA A 8 -5.85 -1.37 17.56
CA ALA A 8 -6.57 -0.21 18.10
C ALA A 8 -6.44 1.05 17.21
N ASP A 9 -5.26 1.32 16.68
CA ASP A 9 -5.06 2.48 15.81
C ASP A 9 -5.87 2.37 14.51
N ALA A 10 -5.99 1.16 13.96
CA ALA A 10 -6.84 0.90 12.80
C ALA A 10 -8.32 1.11 13.14
N GLN A 11 -8.79 0.62 14.28
CA GLN A 11 -10.16 0.85 14.73
C GLN A 11 -10.47 2.35 14.83
N ASN A 12 -9.54 3.15 15.35
CA ASN A 12 -9.71 4.59 15.52
C ASN A 12 -9.70 5.35 14.18
N LYS A 13 -8.90 4.93 13.23
CA LYS A 13 -8.73 5.62 11.93
C LYS A 13 -9.67 5.13 10.84
N LEU A 14 -10.18 3.91 10.93
CA LEU A 14 -11.05 3.34 9.91
C LEU A 14 -12.31 4.17 9.61
N PRO A 15 -13.00 4.78 10.60
CA PRO A 15 -14.14 5.65 10.32
C PRO A 15 -13.81 6.81 9.39
N ILE A 16 -12.70 7.53 9.63
CA ILE A 16 -12.30 8.65 8.78
C ILE A 16 -11.82 8.18 7.41
N LEU A 17 -11.07 7.08 7.32
CA LEU A 17 -10.66 6.50 6.05
C LEU A 17 -11.87 6.04 5.22
N SER A 18 -12.92 5.57 5.88
CA SER A 18 -14.16 5.13 5.23
C SER A 18 -14.98 6.26 4.63
N THR A 19 -14.70 7.52 4.97
CA THR A 19 -15.32 8.68 4.28
C THR A 19 -14.79 8.83 2.86
N LEU A 20 -13.61 8.30 2.56
CA LEU A 20 -12.88 8.43 1.29
C LEU A 20 -12.40 9.86 0.98
N ASP A 21 -12.49 10.79 1.94
CA ASP A 21 -12.02 12.17 1.77
C ASP A 21 -10.51 12.23 1.43
N PHE A 22 -9.74 11.24 1.87
CA PHE A 22 -8.33 11.15 1.53
C PHE A 22 -8.09 11.03 0.02
N ILE A 23 -9.03 10.44 -0.74
CA ILE A 23 -8.95 10.34 -2.20
C ILE A 23 -9.14 11.71 -2.84
N GLU A 24 -10.16 12.46 -2.42
CA GLU A 24 -10.41 13.82 -2.91
C GLU A 24 -9.24 14.76 -2.62
N ASN A 25 -8.60 14.59 -1.46
CA ASN A 25 -7.49 15.41 -1.02
C ASN A 25 -6.12 14.95 -1.55
N GLY A 26 -6.07 13.88 -2.35
CA GLY A 26 -4.82 13.33 -2.88
C GLY A 26 -3.85 12.84 -1.80
N GLN A 27 -4.36 12.39 -0.66
CA GLN A 27 -3.58 11.92 0.48
C GLN A 27 -3.31 10.42 0.38
N ASN A 28 -2.16 9.98 0.88
CA ASN A 28 -1.82 8.58 0.94
C ASN A 28 -2.27 7.94 2.25
N VAL A 29 -2.40 6.62 2.25
CA VAL A 29 -2.66 5.81 3.43
C VAL A 29 -1.60 4.71 3.51
N ILE A 30 -0.94 4.59 4.63
CA ILE A 30 0.09 3.59 4.86
C ILE A 30 -0.35 2.70 6.03
N LEU A 31 -0.57 1.43 5.72
CA LEU A 31 -0.93 0.39 6.68
C LEU A 31 0.34 -0.41 6.98
N SER A 32 0.96 -0.14 8.13
CA SER A 32 2.24 -0.74 8.51
C SER A 32 2.10 -1.60 9.77
N GLY A 33 2.60 -2.81 9.73
CA GLY A 33 2.60 -3.68 10.90
C GLY A 33 2.76 -5.16 10.58
N ASN A 34 2.65 -5.99 11.60
CA ASN A 34 2.86 -7.43 11.55
C ASN A 34 2.01 -8.13 10.49
N CYS A 35 2.45 -9.30 10.06
CA CYS A 35 1.68 -10.16 9.16
C CYS A 35 0.38 -10.62 9.83
N GLY A 36 -0.68 -10.75 9.02
CA GLY A 36 -1.96 -11.32 9.48
C GLY A 36 -2.82 -10.40 10.34
N THR A 37 -2.55 -9.10 10.39
CA THR A 37 -3.30 -8.12 11.19
C THR A 37 -4.43 -7.42 10.43
N GLY A 38 -4.66 -7.79 9.17
CA GLY A 38 -5.78 -7.25 8.38
C GLY A 38 -5.43 -6.12 7.41
N LYS A 39 -4.15 -5.79 7.19
CA LYS A 39 -3.72 -4.71 6.28
C LYS A 39 -4.33 -4.82 4.89
N THR A 40 -4.13 -5.96 4.24
CA THR A 40 -4.66 -6.23 2.90
C THR A 40 -6.20 -6.17 2.87
N HIS A 41 -6.87 -6.68 3.90
CA HIS A 41 -8.32 -6.63 4.01
C HIS A 41 -8.85 -5.19 4.09
N ILE A 42 -8.21 -4.33 4.88
CA ILE A 42 -8.57 -2.90 4.96
C ILE A 42 -8.35 -2.24 3.60
N ALA A 43 -7.18 -2.46 2.97
CA ALA A 43 -6.86 -1.88 1.68
C ALA A 43 -7.87 -2.28 0.60
N ILE A 44 -8.21 -3.56 0.51
CA ILE A 44 -9.22 -4.06 -0.44
C ILE A 44 -10.60 -3.50 -0.10
N GLY A 45 -10.99 -3.49 1.17
CA GLY A 45 -12.29 -2.95 1.61
C GLY A 45 -12.47 -1.48 1.23
N LEU A 46 -11.44 -0.65 1.44
CA LEU A 46 -11.43 0.75 1.01
C LEU A 46 -11.48 0.88 -0.51
N GLY A 47 -10.76 0.02 -1.23
CA GLY A 47 -10.77 -0.04 -2.70
C GLY A 47 -12.14 -0.38 -3.25
N ILE A 48 -12.83 -1.38 -2.70
CA ILE A 48 -14.20 -1.75 -3.10
C ILE A 48 -15.16 -0.57 -2.84
N LYS A 49 -15.08 0.04 -1.67
CA LYS A 49 -15.90 1.20 -1.33
C LYS A 49 -15.66 2.36 -2.28
N ALA A 50 -14.41 2.62 -2.64
CA ALA A 50 -14.04 3.63 -3.61
C ALA A 50 -14.66 3.33 -5.00
N CYS A 51 -14.57 2.09 -5.48
CA CYS A 51 -15.21 1.67 -6.73
C CYS A 51 -16.73 1.89 -6.70
N LEU A 52 -17.39 1.52 -5.61
CA LEU A 52 -18.84 1.73 -5.45
C LEU A 52 -19.21 3.21 -5.39
N SER A 53 -18.29 4.07 -4.99
CA SER A 53 -18.45 5.53 -5.00
C SER A 53 -18.06 6.20 -6.33
N GLY A 54 -17.72 5.42 -7.34
CA GLY A 54 -17.42 5.91 -8.70
C GLY A 54 -15.94 6.24 -8.96
N TYR A 55 -15.05 6.00 -8.00
CA TYR A 55 -13.61 6.19 -8.20
C TYR A 55 -13.00 5.07 -9.04
N LYS A 56 -11.99 5.42 -9.83
CA LYS A 56 -11.16 4.45 -10.56
C LYS A 56 -10.05 3.94 -9.66
N VAL A 57 -10.02 2.64 -9.43
CA VAL A 57 -9.08 1.98 -8.52
C VAL A 57 -8.21 0.98 -9.28
N PHE A 58 -6.90 1.03 -9.01
CA PHE A 58 -5.93 0.05 -9.48
C PHE A 58 -5.36 -0.69 -8.27
N PHE A 59 -5.28 -2.01 -8.34
CA PHE A 59 -4.68 -2.85 -7.32
C PHE A 59 -3.57 -3.72 -7.90
N ALA A 60 -2.43 -3.75 -7.23
CA ALA A 60 -1.36 -4.71 -7.48
C ALA A 60 -0.59 -5.03 -6.20
N THR A 61 0.03 -6.19 -6.13
CA THR A 61 1.12 -6.42 -5.19
C THR A 61 2.39 -5.74 -5.72
N VAL A 62 3.23 -5.23 -4.84
CA VAL A 62 4.45 -4.52 -5.25
C VAL A 62 5.38 -5.40 -6.10
N PRO A 63 5.62 -6.68 -5.78
CA PRO A 63 6.45 -7.54 -6.64
C PRO A 63 5.90 -7.67 -8.06
N LEU A 64 4.60 -7.90 -8.21
CA LEU A 64 3.98 -8.02 -9.54
C LEU A 64 3.96 -6.68 -10.28
N PHE A 65 3.75 -5.58 -9.58
CA PHE A 65 3.79 -4.24 -10.15
C PHE A 65 5.18 -3.90 -10.73
N ILE A 66 6.25 -4.21 -9.99
CA ILE A 66 7.62 -4.03 -10.47
C ILE A 66 7.89 -4.90 -11.70
N THR A 67 7.49 -6.16 -11.68
CA THR A 67 7.63 -7.07 -12.84
C THR A 67 6.91 -6.49 -14.07
N GLN A 68 5.69 -6.02 -13.90
CA GLN A 68 4.91 -5.39 -14.97
C GLN A 68 5.60 -4.13 -15.52
N LEU A 69 6.13 -3.28 -14.65
CA LEU A 69 6.84 -2.08 -15.07
C LEU A 69 8.10 -2.41 -15.88
N LYS A 70 8.85 -3.43 -15.48
CA LYS A 70 10.03 -3.90 -16.23
C LYS A 70 9.65 -4.43 -17.61
N GLU A 71 8.60 -5.22 -17.72
CA GLU A 71 8.09 -5.73 -18.99
C GLU A 71 7.63 -4.60 -19.91
N LEU A 72 6.88 -3.63 -19.38
CA LEU A 72 6.41 -2.47 -20.12
C LEU A 72 7.58 -1.59 -20.61
N ARG A 73 8.63 -1.45 -19.79
CA ARG A 73 9.84 -0.74 -20.19
C ARG A 73 10.54 -1.43 -21.35
N SER A 74 10.69 -2.75 -21.29
CA SER A 74 11.34 -3.55 -22.33
C SER A 74 10.59 -3.51 -23.66
N THR A 75 9.26 -3.46 -23.62
CA THR A 75 8.38 -3.38 -24.81
C THR A 75 8.11 -1.94 -25.27
N LYS A 76 8.74 -0.95 -24.65
CA LYS A 76 8.54 0.50 -24.92
C LYS A 76 7.09 0.99 -24.72
N SER A 77 6.33 0.29 -23.87
CA SER A 77 4.93 0.61 -23.56
C SER A 77 4.75 1.32 -22.20
N LEU A 78 5.84 1.58 -21.48
CA LEU A 78 5.80 2.13 -20.12
C LEU A 78 5.11 3.49 -20.07
N ARG A 79 5.41 4.39 -21.01
CA ARG A 79 4.82 5.74 -21.05
C ARG A 79 3.31 5.71 -21.20
N SER A 80 2.80 4.83 -22.04
CA SER A 80 1.34 4.63 -22.21
C SER A 80 0.69 4.13 -20.93
N PHE A 81 1.34 3.20 -20.25
CA PHE A 81 0.87 2.70 -18.95
C PHE A 81 0.91 3.79 -17.86
N GLN A 82 1.97 4.59 -17.80
CA GLN A 82 2.08 5.71 -16.85
C GLN A 82 0.93 6.70 -17.04
N SER A 83 0.59 7.03 -18.28
CA SER A 83 -0.55 7.90 -18.59
C SER A 83 -1.89 7.32 -18.12
N LYS A 84 -2.05 6.01 -18.16
CA LYS A 84 -3.22 5.32 -17.59
C LYS A 84 -3.20 5.36 -16.06
N LEU A 85 -2.03 5.09 -15.47
CA LEU A 85 -1.86 5.05 -14.01
C LEU A 85 -2.20 6.39 -13.36
N GLU A 86 -1.85 7.51 -14.00
CA GLU A 86 -2.18 8.86 -13.54
C GLU A 86 -3.69 9.13 -13.48
N LYS A 87 -4.49 8.41 -14.26
CA LYS A 87 -5.96 8.58 -14.30
C LYS A 87 -6.70 7.81 -13.21
N TYR A 88 -6.02 6.88 -12.51
CA TYR A 88 -6.63 6.22 -11.37
C TYR A 88 -6.69 7.15 -10.17
N ASP A 89 -7.86 7.25 -9.56
CA ASP A 89 -8.08 8.06 -8.36
C ASP A 89 -7.39 7.46 -7.15
N LEU A 90 -7.38 6.13 -7.07
CA LEU A 90 -6.74 5.36 -6.02
C LEU A 90 -5.90 4.23 -6.61
N VAL A 91 -4.66 4.13 -6.17
CA VAL A 91 -3.77 2.99 -6.43
C VAL A 91 -3.50 2.29 -5.11
N ILE A 92 -3.68 0.98 -5.09
CA ILE A 92 -3.37 0.14 -3.93
C ILE A 92 -2.16 -0.72 -4.27
N LEU A 93 -1.09 -0.56 -3.52
CA LEU A 93 0.13 -1.35 -3.62
C LEU A 93 0.30 -2.19 -2.36
N ASP A 94 -0.01 -3.45 -2.49
CA ASP A 94 0.05 -4.42 -1.41
C ASP A 94 1.44 -5.07 -1.32
N GLU A 95 1.84 -5.47 -0.12
CA GLU A 95 3.08 -6.20 0.13
C GLU A 95 4.37 -5.42 -0.18
N PHE A 96 4.39 -4.11 0.10
CA PHE A 96 5.61 -3.31 0.00
C PHE A 96 6.67 -3.80 1.01
N GLY A 97 7.87 -4.13 0.52
CA GLY A 97 8.98 -4.55 1.36
C GLY A 97 9.03 -6.04 1.70
N TYR A 98 8.13 -6.87 1.18
CA TYR A 98 8.20 -8.32 1.36
C TYR A 98 9.37 -8.95 0.61
N ILE A 99 9.76 -8.36 -0.51
CA ILE A 99 10.91 -8.77 -1.32
C ILE A 99 11.72 -7.52 -1.62
N SER A 100 13.04 -7.60 -1.45
CA SER A 100 13.94 -6.52 -1.86
C SER A 100 13.95 -6.41 -3.39
N SER A 101 13.95 -5.17 -3.87
CA SER A 101 14.01 -4.87 -5.30
C SER A 101 15.46 -4.68 -5.75
N ASP A 102 15.77 -5.08 -6.99
CA ASP A 102 16.98 -4.64 -7.65
C ASP A 102 16.94 -3.13 -7.95
N LYS A 103 18.06 -2.56 -8.41
CA LYS A 103 18.15 -1.12 -8.70
C LYS A 103 17.10 -0.66 -9.71
N GLU A 104 16.94 -1.40 -10.80
CA GLU A 104 15.95 -1.05 -11.84
C GLU A 104 14.52 -1.07 -11.29
N GLY A 105 14.15 -2.11 -10.55
CA GLY A 105 12.84 -2.22 -9.93
C GLY A 105 12.55 -1.10 -8.93
N ALA A 106 13.54 -0.76 -8.11
CA ALA A 106 13.44 0.35 -7.16
C ALA A 106 13.24 1.71 -7.86
N GLU A 107 14.01 1.98 -8.91
CA GLU A 107 13.88 3.22 -9.70
C GLU A 107 12.52 3.32 -10.39
N LEU A 108 12.04 2.24 -10.98
CA LEU A 108 10.71 2.20 -11.61
C LEU A 108 9.59 2.42 -10.59
N LEU A 109 9.66 1.78 -9.44
CA LEU A 109 8.70 1.97 -8.36
C LEU A 109 8.70 3.42 -7.88
N PHE A 110 9.88 3.97 -7.59
CA PHE A 110 10.05 5.34 -7.14
C PHE A 110 9.45 6.35 -8.13
N THR A 111 9.79 6.22 -9.42
CA THR A 111 9.31 7.14 -10.46
C THR A 111 7.79 7.11 -10.56
N ASN A 112 7.20 5.92 -10.60
CA ASN A 112 5.76 5.78 -10.77
C ASN A 112 4.94 6.22 -9.55
N LEU A 113 5.45 6.02 -8.33
CA LEU A 113 4.82 6.54 -7.12
C LEU A 113 4.97 8.06 -7.01
N SER A 114 6.13 8.59 -7.36
CA SER A 114 6.43 10.03 -7.28
C SER A 114 5.50 10.87 -8.13
N ILE A 115 5.11 10.39 -9.30
CA ILE A 115 4.18 11.08 -10.21
C ILE A 115 2.82 11.33 -9.52
N ARG A 116 2.40 10.44 -8.65
CA ARG A 116 1.10 10.50 -7.97
C ARG A 116 1.09 11.34 -6.70
N THR A 117 2.24 11.52 -6.07
CA THR A 117 2.35 12.18 -4.76
C THR A 117 1.81 13.61 -4.78
N GLY A 118 0.93 13.92 -3.83
CA GLY A 118 0.27 15.23 -3.70
C GLY A 118 -0.82 15.53 -4.75
N ARG A 119 -1.10 14.60 -5.65
CA ARG A 119 -2.10 14.74 -6.72
C ARG A 119 -3.19 13.68 -6.66
N LYS A 120 -2.80 12.44 -6.46
CA LYS A 120 -3.67 11.26 -6.42
C LYS A 120 -3.29 10.41 -5.22
N SER A 121 -4.23 9.64 -4.72
CA SER A 121 -4.04 8.80 -3.53
C SER A 121 -3.44 7.44 -3.83
N THR A 122 -2.59 6.99 -2.92
CA THR A 122 -2.05 5.63 -2.93
C THR A 122 -2.22 5.02 -1.54
N ILE A 123 -2.71 3.80 -1.47
CA ILE A 123 -2.67 2.96 -0.26
C ILE A 123 -1.50 2.01 -0.38
N ILE A 124 -0.67 1.95 0.64
CA ILE A 124 0.46 1.02 0.72
C ILE A 124 0.27 0.15 1.95
N THR A 125 0.39 -1.16 1.78
CA THR A 125 0.52 -2.09 2.90
C THR A 125 1.96 -2.56 3.01
N THR A 126 2.48 -2.63 4.21
CA THR A 126 3.86 -3.04 4.47
C THR A 126 3.99 -3.73 5.83
N ASN A 127 4.92 -4.66 5.92
CA ASN A 127 5.35 -5.25 7.19
C ASN A 127 6.59 -4.55 7.77
N LEU A 128 7.12 -3.55 7.06
CA LEU A 128 8.32 -2.81 7.47
C LEU A 128 7.93 -1.49 8.13
N SER A 129 8.59 -1.16 9.23
CA SER A 129 8.62 0.20 9.76
C SER A 129 9.43 1.13 8.84
N PHE A 130 9.20 2.44 8.92
CA PHE A 130 9.83 3.41 8.01
C PHE A 130 11.35 3.42 8.06
N ASP A 131 11.92 3.23 9.23
CA ASP A 131 13.37 3.12 9.44
C ASP A 131 14.00 1.93 8.68
N ARG A 132 13.19 0.92 8.33
CA ARG A 132 13.61 -0.25 7.57
C ARG A 132 13.35 -0.16 6.07
N TRP A 133 12.74 0.89 5.58
CA TRP A 133 12.46 1.04 4.15
C TRP A 133 13.73 1.08 3.28
N GLY A 134 14.86 1.51 3.86
CA GLY A 134 16.16 1.41 3.21
C GLY A 134 16.59 -0.02 2.84
N GLU A 135 16.02 -1.04 3.48
CA GLU A 135 16.28 -2.44 3.14
C GLU A 135 15.65 -2.86 1.79
N VAL A 136 14.61 -2.14 1.35
CA VAL A 136 13.92 -2.40 0.07
C VAL A 136 14.68 -1.80 -1.10
N PHE A 137 15.30 -0.65 -0.86
CA PHE A 137 16.06 0.10 -1.84
C PHE A 137 17.55 -0.08 -1.60
N THR A 138 18.30 -0.34 -2.67
CA THR A 138 19.77 -0.43 -2.61
C THR A 138 20.44 0.94 -2.41
N ASP A 139 19.71 2.02 -2.69
CA ASP A 139 20.17 3.41 -2.56
C ASP A 139 19.48 4.08 -1.37
N PRO A 140 20.24 4.45 -0.29
CA PRO A 140 19.70 5.14 0.87
C PRO A 140 19.07 6.50 0.55
N VAL A 141 19.59 7.22 -0.44
CA VAL A 141 19.06 8.53 -0.87
C VAL A 141 17.69 8.35 -1.51
N MET A 142 17.54 7.34 -2.36
CA MET A 142 16.25 7.00 -2.96
C MET A 142 15.24 6.57 -1.91
N ALA A 143 15.64 5.75 -0.94
CA ALA A 143 14.79 5.32 0.17
C ALA A 143 14.28 6.51 0.98
N ALA A 144 15.16 7.44 1.35
CA ALA A 144 14.80 8.64 2.07
C ALA A 144 13.83 9.55 1.28
N ALA A 145 14.11 9.76 -0.01
CA ALA A 145 13.26 10.55 -0.89
C ALA A 145 11.88 9.93 -1.11
N MET A 146 11.80 8.59 -1.21
CA MET A 146 10.54 7.86 -1.31
C MET A 146 9.72 8.00 -0.04
N THR A 147 10.35 7.78 1.11
CA THR A 147 9.72 7.89 2.41
C THR A 147 9.15 9.29 2.62
N ASP A 148 9.94 10.32 2.37
CA ASP A 148 9.50 11.72 2.48
C ASP A 148 8.26 12.01 1.63
N ARG A 149 8.29 11.61 0.36
CA ARG A 149 7.18 11.86 -0.57
C ARG A 149 5.91 11.10 -0.20
N ILE A 150 6.01 9.82 0.15
CA ILE A 150 4.84 8.98 0.42
C ILE A 150 4.21 9.36 1.76
N THR A 151 5.01 9.76 2.74
CA THR A 151 4.51 10.12 4.08
C THR A 151 3.96 11.53 4.16
N TYR A 152 4.25 12.39 3.18
CA TYR A 152 3.76 13.76 3.18
C TYR A 152 2.23 13.81 3.19
N LYS A 153 1.66 14.45 4.22
CA LYS A 153 0.20 14.55 4.45
C LYS A 153 -0.54 13.21 4.30
N SER A 154 0.07 12.14 4.80
CA SER A 154 -0.51 10.80 4.73
C SER A 154 -1.14 10.37 6.05
N TYR A 155 -2.11 9.44 5.96
CA TYR A 155 -2.58 8.69 7.11
C TYR A 155 -1.67 7.49 7.34
N MET A 156 -1.07 7.44 8.51
CA MET A 156 -0.22 6.33 8.94
C MET A 156 -0.98 5.51 9.97
N VAL A 157 -1.27 4.26 9.64
CA VAL A 157 -2.03 3.36 10.50
C VAL A 157 -1.10 2.29 11.04
N ASP A 158 -0.97 2.23 12.36
CA ASP A 158 -0.25 1.18 13.05
C ASP A 158 -1.09 -0.10 13.08
N MET A 159 -0.64 -1.09 12.32
CA MET A 159 -1.25 -2.39 12.19
C MET A 159 -0.50 -3.47 13.00
N ASN A 160 0.30 -3.08 13.99
CA ASN A 160 0.93 -4.03 14.89
C ASN A 160 -0.09 -4.62 15.87
N GLY A 161 -0.10 -5.93 15.96
CA GLY A 161 -1.02 -6.67 16.81
C GLY A 161 -0.84 -8.18 16.65
N GLU A 162 -1.66 -8.95 17.32
CA GLU A 162 -1.67 -10.39 17.15
C GLU A 162 -2.28 -10.78 15.80
N SER A 163 -1.63 -11.73 15.11
CA SER A 163 -2.12 -12.22 13.81
C SER A 163 -3.50 -12.89 13.97
N TYR A 164 -4.48 -12.40 13.22
CA TYR A 164 -5.81 -13.01 13.13
C TYR A 164 -5.74 -14.50 12.71
N ARG A 165 -4.89 -14.81 11.73
CA ARG A 165 -4.69 -16.19 11.27
C ARG A 165 -4.15 -17.08 12.38
N MET A 166 -3.25 -16.58 13.23
CA MET A 166 -2.74 -17.31 14.38
C MET A 166 -3.80 -17.52 15.45
N LYS A 167 -4.64 -16.50 15.70
CA LYS A 167 -5.77 -16.64 16.64
C LYS A 167 -6.75 -17.71 16.16
N GLU A 168 -7.14 -17.68 14.90
CA GLU A 168 -8.04 -18.67 14.30
C GLU A 168 -7.45 -20.09 14.36
N THR A 169 -6.17 -20.24 14.04
CA THR A 169 -5.48 -21.53 14.14
C THR A 169 -5.48 -22.07 15.57
N LYS A 170 -5.16 -21.21 16.55
CA LYS A 170 -5.19 -21.60 17.97
C LYS A 170 -6.59 -22.01 18.43
N LYS A 171 -7.62 -21.33 17.95
CA LYS A 171 -9.02 -21.65 18.26
C LYS A 171 -9.39 -23.00 17.66
N TRP A 172 -9.10 -23.20 16.39
CA TRP A 172 -9.35 -24.48 15.71
C TRP A 172 -8.66 -25.66 16.39
N LEU A 173 -7.39 -25.51 16.82
CA LEU A 173 -6.66 -26.56 17.55
C LEU A 173 -7.24 -26.87 18.93
N LYS A 174 -7.97 -25.96 19.56
CA LYS A 174 -8.65 -26.22 20.86
C LYS A 174 -9.99 -26.92 20.69
N GLU A 175 -10.61 -26.77 19.52
CA GLU A 175 -11.90 -27.38 19.19
C GLU A 175 -11.76 -28.74 18.49
N SER A 176 -10.53 -29.12 18.12
CA SER A 176 -10.17 -30.42 17.53
C SER A 176 -9.71 -31.40 18.58
#